data_edecdcc40149458c28328fa468f482ff
#
_entry.id   edecdcc40149458c28328fa468f482ff
#
_cell.length_a   1.000
_cell.length_b   1.000
_cell.length_c   1.000
_cell.angle_alpha   90.00
_cell.angle_beta   90.00
_cell.angle_gamma   90.00
#
_symmetry.space_group_name_H-M   'P 1'
#
loop_
_entity.id
_entity.type
_entity.pdbx_description
1 polymer ?
#
loop_
_entity_poly.entity_id
_entity_poly.type
_entity_poly.pdbx_seq_one_letter_code
_entity_poly.pdbx_strand_id
1 'polypeptide(L)'
;LDPSHLIWQGMDPIQVIRALGGDAIFHVHAKDTKIDPINAPIDGTLDYRPYGDEIHRSWIFRSIGYGHDELFWKDFVSQLRLVGYDYVLSIEHEDSLMSKNEGLVKACDVLKRAITFEDKMTKARWM
;
A
#
# COMPACT_ATOMS: atom_id res chain seq x y z
N LEU A 1 -8.51 -6.52 -1.28
CA LEU A 1 -8.03 -5.43 -0.42
C LEU A 1 -7.13 -4.53 -1.23
N ASP A 2 -7.36 -3.21 -1.18
CA ASP A 2 -6.52 -2.19 -1.80
C ASP A 2 -6.16 -1.15 -0.72
N PRO A 3 -4.89 -1.07 -0.31
CA PRO A 3 -4.47 -0.13 0.74
C PRO A 3 -4.61 1.33 0.32
N SER A 4 -4.48 1.63 -0.98
CA SER A 4 -4.52 3.00 -1.48
C SER A 4 -5.86 3.69 -1.19
N HIS A 5 -6.95 2.94 -1.32
CA HIS A 5 -8.30 3.44 -1.02
C HIS A 5 -8.59 3.57 0.48
N LEU A 6 -7.93 2.78 1.30
CA LEU A 6 -8.03 2.91 2.77
C LEU A 6 -7.28 4.17 3.24
N ILE A 7 -6.07 4.37 2.71
CA ILE A 7 -5.18 5.46 3.12
C ILE A 7 -5.82 6.83 2.91
N TRP A 8 -6.36 7.12 1.73
CA TRP A 8 -6.95 8.44 1.49
C TRP A 8 -8.23 8.69 2.31
N GLN A 9 -8.89 7.65 2.78
CA GLN A 9 -10.02 7.75 3.69
C GLN A 9 -9.60 7.87 5.16
N GLY A 10 -8.31 7.92 5.47
CA GLY A 10 -7.80 8.01 6.83
C GLY A 10 -7.80 6.70 7.60
N MET A 11 -7.93 5.57 6.89
CA MET A 11 -7.88 4.24 7.49
C MET A 11 -6.47 3.67 7.44
N ASP A 12 -6.05 2.98 8.49
CA ASP A 12 -4.77 2.27 8.53
C ASP A 12 -4.92 0.87 7.90
N PRO A 13 -4.31 0.61 6.73
CA PRO A 13 -4.44 -0.69 6.05
C PRO A 13 -3.89 -1.86 6.87
N ILE A 14 -2.89 -1.62 7.71
CA ILE A 14 -2.28 -2.62 8.59
C ILE A 14 -3.32 -3.13 9.60
N GLN A 15 -4.04 -2.19 10.23
CA GLN A 15 -5.10 -2.53 11.17
C GLN A 15 -6.30 -3.19 10.48
N VAL A 16 -6.64 -2.74 9.28
CA VAL A 16 -7.72 -3.35 8.48
C VAL A 16 -7.40 -4.81 8.14
N ILE A 17 -6.16 -5.13 7.74
CA ILE A 17 -5.73 -6.53 7.52
C ILE A 17 -5.97 -7.38 8.76
N ARG A 18 -5.58 -6.87 9.94
CA ARG A 18 -5.76 -7.58 11.21
C ARG A 18 -7.23 -7.78 11.57
N ALA A 19 -8.06 -6.79 11.29
CA ALA A 19 -9.51 -6.86 11.56
C ALA A 19 -10.25 -7.84 10.64
N LEU A 20 -9.86 -7.89 9.35
CA LEU A 20 -10.47 -8.79 8.37
C LEU A 20 -10.02 -10.26 8.57
N GLY A 21 -8.75 -10.47 8.87
CA GLY A 21 -8.17 -11.81 8.84
C GLY A 21 -7.93 -12.34 7.42
N GLY A 22 -7.07 -13.37 7.32
CA GLY A 22 -6.66 -13.91 6.01
C GLY A 22 -7.81 -14.51 5.20
N ASP A 23 -8.77 -15.15 5.85
CA ASP A 23 -9.90 -15.81 5.19
C ASP A 23 -10.85 -14.84 4.46
N ALA A 24 -10.87 -13.57 4.85
CA ALA A 24 -11.69 -12.54 4.22
C ALA A 24 -10.96 -11.75 3.12
N ILE A 25 -9.66 -12.02 2.92
CA ILE A 25 -8.85 -11.32 1.92
C ILE A 25 -8.58 -12.26 0.75
N PHE A 26 -9.30 -12.07 -0.35
CA PHE A 26 -9.20 -12.94 -1.54
C PHE A 26 -8.16 -12.47 -2.54
N HIS A 27 -7.87 -11.17 -2.56
CA HIS A 27 -6.91 -10.55 -3.47
C HIS A 27 -6.41 -9.24 -2.89
N VAL A 28 -5.14 -8.90 -3.14
CA VAL A 28 -4.53 -7.65 -2.69
C VAL A 28 -3.97 -6.88 -3.88
N HIS A 29 -4.40 -5.63 -4.03
CA HIS A 29 -3.72 -4.66 -4.88
C HIS A 29 -2.55 -4.05 -4.14
N ALA A 30 -1.42 -3.98 -4.82
CA ALA A 30 -0.25 -3.25 -4.36
C ALA A 30 -0.24 -1.88 -5.06
N LYS A 31 -0.80 -0.89 -4.39
CA LYS A 31 -0.97 0.48 -4.85
C LYS A 31 -0.82 1.44 -3.68
N ASP A 32 -0.10 2.50 -3.88
CA ASP A 32 0.18 3.48 -2.84
C ASP A 32 -0.64 4.75 -3.01
N THR A 33 -0.74 5.53 -1.95
CA THR A 33 -1.36 6.86 -1.94
C THR A 33 -0.47 7.81 -1.16
N LYS A 34 -0.24 8.98 -1.74
CA LYS A 34 0.39 10.10 -1.02
C LYS A 34 -0.70 11.07 -0.55
N ILE A 35 -0.84 11.23 0.75
CA ILE A 35 -1.58 12.35 1.33
C ILE A 35 -0.71 13.60 1.19
N ASP A 36 -1.28 14.65 0.61
CA ASP A 36 -0.54 15.90 0.43
C ASP A 36 -0.43 16.65 1.77
N PRO A 37 0.80 16.91 2.25
CA PRO A 37 1.00 17.52 3.56
C PRO A 37 0.65 19.02 3.62
N ILE A 38 0.40 19.64 2.47
CA ILE A 38 0.04 21.06 2.35
C ILE A 38 -1.48 21.21 2.24
N ASN A 39 -2.10 20.49 1.30
CA ASN A 39 -3.53 20.65 1.00
C ASN A 39 -4.44 19.88 1.97
N ALA A 40 -4.08 18.66 2.36
CA ALA A 40 -4.94 17.84 3.20
C ALA A 40 -5.25 18.46 4.58
N PRO A 41 -4.30 19.14 5.26
CA PRO A 41 -4.60 19.82 6.53
C PRO A 41 -5.60 20.98 6.40
N ILE A 42 -5.76 21.54 5.20
CA ILE A 42 -6.67 22.67 4.92
C ILE A 42 -8.03 22.15 4.44
N ASP A 43 -8.02 21.21 3.49
CA ASP A 43 -9.20 20.80 2.74
C ASP A 43 -9.76 19.44 3.19
N GLY A 44 -9.04 18.70 4.00
CA GLY A 44 -9.37 17.31 4.29
C GLY A 44 -9.10 16.39 3.09
N THR A 45 -9.54 15.14 3.16
CA THR A 45 -9.28 14.13 2.12
C THR A 45 -10.49 13.79 1.24
N LEU A 46 -11.66 14.35 1.51
CA LEU A 46 -12.84 14.23 0.65
C LEU A 46 -12.73 15.21 -0.53
N ASP A 47 -11.77 14.97 -1.39
CA ASP A 47 -11.37 15.87 -2.46
C ASP A 47 -12.14 15.57 -3.74
N TYR A 48 -12.83 16.59 -4.30
CA TYR A 48 -13.62 16.52 -5.52
C TYR A 48 -12.91 17.10 -6.76
N ARG A 49 -11.68 17.62 -6.58
CA ARG A 49 -10.93 18.24 -7.68
C ARG A 49 -10.60 17.24 -8.77
N PRO A 50 -10.50 17.68 -10.04
CA PRO A 50 -10.08 16.82 -11.15
C PRO A 50 -8.78 16.09 -10.81
N TYR A 51 -8.70 14.82 -11.19
CA TYR A 51 -7.55 13.98 -10.85
C TYR A 51 -6.22 14.48 -11.46
N GLY A 52 -6.29 15.22 -12.57
CA GLY A 52 -5.12 15.85 -13.20
C GLY A 52 -4.67 17.19 -12.59
N ASP A 53 -5.32 17.65 -11.52
CA ASP A 53 -4.93 18.86 -10.79
C ASP A 53 -4.12 18.48 -9.53
N GLU A 54 -3.04 17.75 -9.74
CA GLU A 54 -2.25 17.11 -8.67
C GLU A 54 -1.77 18.10 -7.61
N ILE A 55 -1.38 19.31 -8.02
CA ILE A 55 -0.82 20.32 -7.10
C ILE A 55 -1.82 20.85 -6.07
N HIS A 56 -3.12 20.81 -6.40
CA HIS A 56 -4.16 21.29 -5.47
C HIS A 56 -4.91 20.17 -4.77
N ARG A 57 -4.68 18.90 -5.18
CA ARG A 57 -5.36 17.78 -4.54
C ARG A 57 -4.82 17.48 -3.15
N SER A 58 -5.70 16.99 -2.30
CA SER A 58 -5.35 16.55 -0.94
C SER A 58 -4.63 15.21 -0.91
N TRP A 59 -4.71 14.44 -1.98
CA TRP A 59 -4.03 13.16 -2.14
C TRP A 59 -3.96 12.77 -3.62
N ILE A 60 -2.95 11.97 -3.95
CA ILE A 60 -2.80 11.35 -5.27
C ILE A 60 -2.35 9.90 -5.11
N PHE A 61 -2.72 9.04 -6.06
CA PHE A 61 -2.16 7.70 -6.13
C PHE A 61 -0.70 7.77 -6.58
N ARG A 62 0.11 6.90 -6.01
CA ARG A 62 1.54 6.84 -6.31
C ARG A 62 1.97 5.39 -6.52
N SER A 63 3.06 5.24 -7.26
CA SER A 63 3.80 3.99 -7.32
C SER A 63 4.26 3.58 -5.91
N ILE A 64 4.31 2.28 -5.65
CA ILE A 64 4.74 1.70 -4.38
C ILE A 64 6.09 2.26 -3.95
N GLY A 65 6.15 2.78 -2.73
CA GLY A 65 7.35 3.41 -2.16
C GLY A 65 7.42 4.93 -2.38
N TYR A 66 6.44 5.53 -3.08
CA TYR A 66 6.37 6.97 -3.34
C TYR A 66 5.26 7.69 -2.57
N GLY A 67 4.30 6.95 -2.05
CA GLY A 67 3.35 7.45 -1.04
C GLY A 67 3.85 7.18 0.36
N HIS A 68 4.24 5.93 0.60
CA HIS A 68 4.82 5.43 1.84
C HIS A 68 6.19 4.81 1.58
N ASP A 69 7.03 4.77 2.60
CA ASP A 69 8.38 4.23 2.51
C ASP A 69 8.40 2.68 2.48
N GLU A 70 9.60 2.13 2.31
CA GLU A 70 9.80 0.68 2.28
C GLU A 70 9.44 0.01 3.62
N LEU A 71 9.57 0.71 4.75
CA LEU A 71 9.21 0.18 6.05
C LEU A 71 7.71 -0.08 6.16
N PHE A 72 6.89 0.85 5.68
CA PHE A 72 5.44 0.65 5.59
C PHE A 72 5.09 -0.60 4.77
N TRP A 73 5.73 -0.80 3.63
CA TRP A 73 5.47 -1.97 2.77
C TRP A 73 5.94 -3.28 3.40
N LYS A 74 7.03 -3.25 4.16
CA LYS A 74 7.46 -4.40 4.97
C LYS A 74 6.46 -4.75 6.06
N ASP A 75 5.91 -3.75 6.73
CA ASP A 75 4.86 -3.96 7.74
C ASP A 75 3.57 -4.47 7.11
N PHE A 76 3.16 -3.90 5.97
CA PHE A 76 1.98 -4.32 5.23
C PHE A 76 2.06 -5.81 4.83
N VAL A 77 3.17 -6.22 4.22
CA VAL A 77 3.41 -7.63 3.84
C VAL A 77 3.48 -8.53 5.08
N SER A 78 4.11 -8.06 6.14
CA SER A 78 4.20 -8.82 7.40
C SER A 78 2.82 -9.07 8.02
N GLN A 79 1.92 -8.09 7.98
CA GLN A 79 0.56 -8.28 8.47
C GLN A 79 -0.24 -9.26 7.62
N LEU A 80 -0.13 -9.19 6.29
CA LEU A 80 -0.75 -10.18 5.39
C LEU A 80 -0.26 -11.60 5.73
N ARG A 81 1.05 -11.75 5.93
CA ARG A 81 1.65 -13.04 6.29
C ARG A 81 1.22 -13.51 7.68
N LEU A 82 1.07 -12.61 8.65
CA LEU A 82 0.62 -12.94 10.01
C LEU A 82 -0.81 -13.48 10.01
N VAL A 83 -1.70 -12.93 9.21
CA VAL A 83 -3.09 -13.42 9.11
C VAL A 83 -3.25 -14.62 8.18
N GLY A 84 -2.16 -15.11 7.57
CA GLY A 84 -2.17 -16.30 6.73
C GLY A 84 -2.51 -16.07 5.26
N TYR A 85 -2.52 -14.81 4.79
CA TYR A 85 -2.66 -14.53 3.37
C TYR A 85 -1.38 -14.94 2.62
N ASP A 86 -1.51 -15.79 1.61
CA ASP A 86 -0.41 -16.35 0.83
C ASP A 86 -0.64 -16.30 -0.70
N TYR A 87 -1.55 -15.43 -1.13
CA TYR A 87 -1.85 -15.24 -2.54
C TYR A 87 -1.08 -14.04 -3.12
N VAL A 88 -1.51 -13.46 -4.23
CA VAL A 88 -0.75 -12.47 -4.99
C VAL A 88 -0.84 -11.05 -4.42
N LEU A 89 0.22 -10.26 -4.64
CA LEU A 89 0.23 -8.81 -4.59
C LEU A 89 0.26 -8.27 -6.02
N SER A 90 -0.87 -7.80 -6.51
CA SER A 90 -1.05 -7.36 -7.88
C SER A 90 -0.77 -5.85 -7.97
N ILE A 91 0.30 -5.47 -8.64
CA ILE A 91 0.65 -4.06 -8.81
C ILE A 91 -0.40 -3.38 -9.68
N GLU A 92 -0.98 -2.31 -9.16
CA GLU A 92 -1.85 -1.40 -9.91
C GLU A 92 -1.17 -0.03 -10.03
N HIS A 93 -0.95 0.42 -11.28
CA HIS A 93 -0.26 1.68 -11.54
C HIS A 93 -1.23 2.78 -11.94
N GLU A 94 -1.37 3.79 -11.08
CA GLU A 94 -2.12 5.03 -11.33
C GLU A 94 -1.32 6.28 -10.88
N ASP A 95 -0.02 6.24 -11.04
CA ASP A 95 0.87 7.35 -10.69
C ASP A 95 0.96 8.35 -11.86
N SER A 96 0.36 9.53 -11.72
CA SER A 96 0.40 10.59 -12.74
C SER A 96 1.77 11.26 -12.88
N LEU A 97 2.66 11.09 -11.89
CA LEU A 97 4.01 11.69 -11.88
C LEU A 97 5.08 10.73 -12.39
N MET A 98 4.69 9.53 -12.85
CA MET A 98 5.63 8.49 -13.27
C MET A 98 5.09 7.69 -14.44
N SER A 99 5.94 7.37 -15.42
CA SER A 99 5.54 6.50 -16.53
C SER A 99 5.19 5.10 -16.03
N LYS A 100 4.32 4.41 -16.77
CA LYS A 100 3.91 3.03 -16.43
C LYS A 100 5.10 2.08 -16.30
N ASN A 101 6.05 2.17 -17.24
CA ASN A 101 7.22 1.29 -17.26
C ASN A 101 8.13 1.56 -16.04
N GLU A 102 8.44 2.82 -15.78
CA GLU A 102 9.27 3.19 -14.63
C GLU A 102 8.58 2.82 -13.32
N GLY A 103 7.30 3.15 -13.19
CA GLY A 103 6.52 2.85 -11.99
C GLY A 103 6.43 1.36 -11.70
N LEU A 104 6.22 0.53 -12.73
CA LEU A 104 6.18 -0.92 -12.58
C LEU A 104 7.52 -1.48 -12.09
N VAL A 105 8.63 -1.07 -12.69
CA VAL A 105 9.98 -1.53 -12.29
C VAL A 105 10.27 -1.15 -10.84
N LYS A 106 10.04 0.11 -10.47
CA LYS A 106 10.27 0.61 -9.11
C LYS A 106 9.37 -0.06 -8.06
N ALA A 107 8.10 -0.28 -8.39
CA ALA A 107 7.17 -1.00 -7.53
C ALA A 107 7.61 -2.45 -7.30
N CYS A 108 8.03 -3.16 -8.36
CA CYS A 108 8.59 -4.50 -8.25
C CYS A 108 9.81 -4.54 -7.35
N ASP A 109 10.71 -3.57 -7.47
CA ASP A 109 11.93 -3.53 -6.67
C ASP A 109 11.63 -3.33 -5.17
N VAL A 110 10.69 -2.46 -4.82
CA VAL A 110 10.26 -2.27 -3.43
C VAL A 110 9.60 -3.53 -2.90
N LEU A 111 8.66 -4.13 -3.64
CA LEU A 111 7.97 -5.34 -3.22
C LEU A 111 8.91 -6.53 -3.05
N LYS A 112 9.88 -6.71 -3.95
CA LYS A 112 10.88 -7.78 -3.82
C LYS A 112 11.71 -7.66 -2.53
N ARG A 113 11.96 -6.46 -2.05
CA ARG A 113 12.64 -6.24 -0.76
C ARG A 113 11.71 -6.36 0.44
N ALA A 114 10.41 -6.15 0.26
CA ALA A 114 9.41 -6.25 1.32
C ALA A 114 8.89 -7.67 1.53
N ILE A 115 8.74 -8.45 0.45
CA ILE A 115 8.21 -9.81 0.50
C ILE A 115 9.27 -10.78 1.02
N THR A 116 8.87 -11.66 1.93
CA THR A 116 9.66 -12.81 2.35
C THR A 116 9.20 -14.04 1.56
N PHE A 117 10.12 -14.71 0.88
CA PHE A 117 9.82 -15.81 -0.05
C PHE A 117 9.93 -17.20 0.59
N GLU A 118 10.58 -17.30 1.74
CA GLU A 118 10.76 -18.58 2.44
C GLU A 118 9.61 -18.85 3.42
N ASP A 119 9.44 -20.10 3.76
CA ASP A 119 8.45 -20.52 4.75
C ASP A 119 8.70 -19.86 6.11
N LYS A 120 7.62 -19.74 6.89
CA LYS A 120 7.74 -19.27 8.28
C LYS A 120 8.64 -20.22 9.06
N MET A 121 9.56 -19.65 9.81
CA MET A 121 10.40 -20.43 10.72
C MET A 121 9.53 -21.21 11.72
N THR A 122 9.83 -22.49 11.93
CA THR A 122 9.22 -23.27 13.00
C THR A 122 9.54 -22.63 14.36
N LYS A 123 8.60 -22.72 15.32
CA LYS A 123 8.78 -22.14 16.65
C LYS A 123 10.14 -22.53 17.23
N ALA A 124 10.90 -21.56 17.66
CA ALA A 124 12.16 -21.81 18.35
C ALA A 124 11.88 -22.52 19.68
N ARG A 125 12.83 -23.39 20.13
CA ARG A 125 12.66 -24.19 21.35
C ARG A 125 12.46 -23.37 22.63
N TRP A 126 12.80 -22.07 22.59
CA TRP A 126 12.65 -21.15 23.73
C TRP A 126 11.32 -20.40 23.74
N MET A 127 10.45 -20.64 22.78
CA MET A 127 9.06 -20.18 22.73
C MET A 127 8.12 -21.30 23.25
#